data_70206c90e63652f2a45d1c4e30171174
#
_entry.id   70206c90e63652f2a45d1c4e30171174
#
_cell.length_a   1.000
_cell.length_b   1.000
_cell.length_c   1.000
_cell.angle_alpha   90.00
_cell.angle_beta   90.00
_cell.angle_gamma   90.00
#
_symmetry.space_group_name_H-M   'P 1'
#
loop_
_entity.id
_entity.type
_entity.pdbx_description
1 polymer ?
#
loop_
_entity_poly.entity_id
_entity_poly.type
_entity_poly.pdbx_seq_one_letter_code
_entity_poly.pdbx_strand_id
1 'polypeptide(L)'
;MRILVTGANGYLGQGIVKAILNRKNEVVATDFNLNNVDEKAEKVTCNIFEIDNPYEYFGKPDVVLHLAWRDGFVHYSSAHIDDLPKHYMFIKKLVESGLKHVVVLGSMHEIGFYEGSINENTPCNPITPYGIGKNALRQLTEMLCKQNNVIFQWLRGYYIVGNSKFGSSIFSKITTAEEEGKKEFPFTMGQNQYDFIDYDIFAKQVAAAVTQSKNDGII
;
A
#
# COMPACT_ATOMS: atom_id res chain seq x y z
N MET A 1 10.94 -16.26 -4.59
CA MET A 1 9.99 -15.57 -5.46
C MET A 1 10.58 -14.21 -5.80
N ARG A 2 10.34 -13.72 -7.00
CA ARG A 2 10.69 -12.35 -7.45
C ARG A 2 9.47 -11.44 -7.26
N ILE A 3 9.58 -10.45 -6.40
CA ILE A 3 8.46 -9.61 -5.97
C ILE A 3 8.74 -8.17 -6.40
N LEU A 4 7.88 -7.62 -7.26
CA LEU A 4 7.90 -6.20 -7.62
C LEU A 4 7.18 -5.38 -6.53
N VAL A 5 7.86 -4.42 -5.93
CA VAL A 5 7.29 -3.49 -4.95
C VAL A 5 7.32 -2.07 -5.53
N THR A 6 6.14 -1.50 -5.81
CA THR A 6 6.02 -0.11 -6.25
C THR A 6 5.78 0.81 -5.05
N GLY A 7 6.25 2.06 -5.09
CA GLY A 7 6.19 2.94 -3.93
C GLY A 7 7.14 2.48 -2.81
N ALA A 8 8.24 1.83 -3.19
CA ALA A 8 9.16 1.16 -2.29
C ALA A 8 9.89 2.10 -1.32
N ASN A 9 10.08 3.36 -1.69
CA ASN A 9 10.73 4.37 -0.85
C ASN A 9 9.75 5.15 0.05
N GLY A 10 8.44 4.88 -0.07
CA GLY A 10 7.40 5.50 0.75
C GLY A 10 7.45 5.04 2.20
N TYR A 11 6.63 5.69 3.04
CA TYR A 11 6.53 5.42 4.48
C TYR A 11 6.45 3.93 4.82
N LEU A 12 5.56 3.19 4.19
CA LEU A 12 5.39 1.74 4.43
C LEU A 12 6.36 0.89 3.61
N GLY A 13 6.70 1.35 2.39
CA GLY A 13 7.48 0.58 1.42
C GLY A 13 8.84 0.15 1.96
N GLN A 14 9.55 1.04 2.66
CA GLN A 14 10.88 0.77 3.23
C GLN A 14 10.88 -0.44 4.17
N GLY A 15 9.97 -0.46 5.14
CA GLY A 15 9.86 -1.56 6.11
C GLY A 15 9.37 -2.86 5.46
N ILE A 16 8.43 -2.76 4.54
CA ILE A 16 7.88 -3.92 3.83
C ILE A 16 8.93 -4.57 2.94
N VAL A 17 9.72 -3.79 2.18
CA VAL A 17 10.86 -4.30 1.38
C VAL A 17 11.83 -5.07 2.26
N LYS A 18 12.25 -4.48 3.39
CA LYS A 18 13.13 -5.15 4.35
C LYS A 18 12.52 -6.45 4.90
N ALA A 19 11.24 -6.45 5.22
CA ALA A 19 10.55 -7.63 5.73
C ALA A 19 10.47 -8.76 4.68
N ILE A 20 10.23 -8.43 3.40
CA ILE A 20 10.20 -9.40 2.29
C ILE A 20 11.61 -9.99 2.06
N LEU A 21 12.66 -9.17 2.05
CA LEU A 21 14.05 -9.61 1.91
C LEU A 21 14.45 -10.57 3.04
N ASN A 22 14.03 -10.28 4.29
CA ASN A 22 14.29 -11.15 5.45
C ASN A 22 13.62 -12.54 5.32
N ARG A 23 12.60 -12.66 4.48
CA ARG A 23 11.97 -13.95 4.12
C ARG A 23 12.64 -14.65 2.94
N LYS A 24 13.85 -14.22 2.56
CA LYS A 24 14.68 -14.79 1.48
C LYS A 24 14.01 -14.74 0.10
N ASN A 25 13.27 -13.68 -0.19
CA ASN A 25 12.73 -13.41 -1.52
C ASN A 25 13.59 -12.37 -2.23
N GLU A 26 13.54 -12.36 -3.55
CA GLU A 26 14.08 -11.30 -4.39
C GLU A 26 13.09 -10.15 -4.46
N VAL A 27 13.58 -8.92 -4.31
CA VAL A 27 12.74 -7.72 -4.40
C VAL A 27 13.26 -6.82 -5.51
N VAL A 28 12.36 -6.49 -6.44
CA VAL A 28 12.53 -5.38 -7.38
C VAL A 28 11.79 -4.18 -6.79
N ALA A 29 12.53 -3.22 -6.28
CA ALA A 29 11.98 -2.02 -5.66
C ALA A 29 11.92 -0.88 -6.67
N THR A 30 10.75 -0.26 -6.85
CA THR A 30 10.60 0.89 -7.76
C THR A 30 9.89 2.06 -7.09
N ASP A 31 10.42 3.25 -7.36
CA ASP A 31 9.89 4.55 -6.95
C ASP A 31 10.57 5.65 -7.78
N PHE A 32 10.22 6.94 -7.58
CA PHE A 32 10.91 8.10 -8.18
C PHE A 32 12.31 8.34 -7.60
N ASN A 33 12.57 7.90 -6.39
CA ASN A 33 13.89 7.75 -5.79
C ASN A 33 13.90 6.55 -4.86
N LEU A 34 15.08 6.01 -4.54
CA LEU A 34 15.23 4.78 -3.76
C LEU A 34 16.31 4.91 -2.67
N ASN A 35 16.50 6.14 -2.17
CA ASN A 35 17.58 6.46 -1.22
C ASN A 35 17.47 5.75 0.12
N ASN A 36 16.24 5.44 0.57
CA ASN A 36 16.00 4.80 1.87
C ASN A 36 15.61 3.31 1.74
N VAL A 37 15.70 2.75 0.55
CA VAL A 37 15.40 1.34 0.29
C VAL A 37 16.63 0.48 0.58
N ASP A 38 16.43 -0.68 1.19
CA ASP A 38 17.47 -1.66 1.53
C ASP A 38 18.35 -1.99 0.30
N GLU A 39 19.68 -1.98 0.48
CA GLU A 39 20.64 -2.20 -0.61
C GLU A 39 20.60 -3.62 -1.20
N LYS A 40 19.96 -4.56 -0.53
CA LYS A 40 19.76 -5.93 -1.05
C LYS A 40 18.67 -6.03 -2.09
N ALA A 41 17.82 -5.00 -2.24
CA ALA A 41 16.82 -4.95 -3.28
C ALA A 41 17.44 -4.51 -4.61
N GLU A 42 16.97 -5.08 -5.71
CA GLU A 42 17.19 -4.52 -7.03
C GLU A 42 16.43 -3.19 -7.15
N LYS A 43 17.15 -2.11 -7.41
CA LYS A 43 16.60 -0.75 -7.41
C LYS A 43 16.36 -0.26 -8.84
N VAL A 44 15.11 0.06 -9.17
CA VAL A 44 14.70 0.57 -10.49
C VAL A 44 13.96 1.88 -10.32
N THR A 45 14.63 3.01 -10.60
CA THR A 45 14.02 4.34 -10.53
C THR A 45 13.27 4.64 -11.84
N CYS A 46 11.95 4.80 -11.78
CA CYS A 46 11.15 5.10 -12.96
C CYS A 46 9.75 5.64 -12.59
N ASN A 47 9.07 6.19 -13.60
CA ASN A 47 7.63 6.39 -13.57
C ASN A 47 6.94 5.12 -14.08
N ILE A 48 6.33 4.35 -13.20
CA ILE A 48 5.68 3.07 -13.53
C ILE A 48 4.54 3.23 -14.56
N PHE A 49 3.93 4.40 -14.65
CA PHE A 49 2.82 4.66 -15.56
C PHE A 49 3.24 4.88 -17.03
N GLU A 50 4.53 5.15 -17.26
CA GLU A 50 5.11 5.39 -18.59
C GLU A 50 5.68 4.13 -19.24
N ILE A 51 5.65 3.00 -18.54
CA ILE A 51 6.21 1.75 -19.03
C ILE A 51 5.16 1.01 -19.90
N ASP A 52 5.55 0.67 -21.11
CA ASP A 52 4.66 -0.03 -22.05
C ASP A 52 4.41 -1.49 -21.65
N ASN A 53 5.45 -2.22 -21.32
CA ASN A 53 5.36 -3.60 -20.85
C ASN A 53 6.06 -3.75 -19.49
N PRO A 54 5.34 -3.45 -18.38
CA PRO A 54 5.95 -3.49 -17.05
C PRO A 54 6.34 -4.92 -16.62
N TYR A 55 5.69 -5.95 -17.13
CA TYR A 55 6.01 -7.34 -16.78
C TYR A 55 7.42 -7.72 -17.25
N GLU A 56 7.74 -7.46 -18.53
CA GLU A 56 9.08 -7.71 -19.07
C GLU A 56 10.10 -6.73 -18.46
N TYR A 57 9.74 -5.46 -18.34
CA TYR A 57 10.63 -4.41 -17.82
C TYR A 57 11.17 -4.72 -16.42
N PHE A 58 10.33 -5.24 -15.54
CA PHE A 58 10.73 -5.63 -14.18
C PHE A 58 11.21 -7.09 -14.05
N GLY A 59 11.50 -7.75 -15.17
CA GLY A 59 12.09 -9.09 -15.19
C GLY A 59 11.12 -10.20 -14.78
N LYS A 60 9.87 -10.12 -15.22
CA LYS A 60 8.83 -11.14 -15.03
C LYS A 60 8.60 -11.49 -13.56
N PRO A 61 8.16 -10.55 -12.73
CA PRO A 61 7.92 -10.82 -11.31
C PRO A 61 6.84 -11.90 -11.13
N ASP A 62 6.99 -12.71 -10.09
CA ASP A 62 5.97 -13.67 -9.66
C ASP A 62 4.77 -12.95 -9.04
N VAL A 63 5.04 -11.86 -8.31
CA VAL A 63 4.07 -11.07 -7.55
C VAL A 63 4.32 -9.59 -7.75
N VAL A 64 3.27 -8.79 -7.88
CA VAL A 64 3.34 -7.34 -7.66
C VAL A 64 2.74 -6.97 -6.31
N LEU A 65 3.47 -6.20 -5.52
CA LEU A 65 2.94 -5.47 -4.37
C LEU A 65 2.86 -3.99 -4.73
N HIS A 66 1.64 -3.53 -4.99
CA HIS A 66 1.39 -2.15 -5.42
C HIS A 66 1.10 -1.26 -4.22
N LEU A 67 2.12 -0.50 -3.79
CA LEU A 67 2.02 0.48 -2.69
C LEU A 67 1.99 1.92 -3.20
N ALA A 68 2.46 2.16 -4.43
CA ALA A 68 2.52 3.49 -5.02
C ALA A 68 1.15 4.17 -5.01
N TRP A 69 1.07 5.34 -4.37
CA TRP A 69 -0.13 6.16 -4.30
C TRP A 69 0.25 7.59 -3.92
N ARG A 70 0.02 8.55 -4.81
CA ARG A 70 0.32 9.96 -4.57
C ARG A 70 -0.66 10.54 -3.54
N ASP A 71 -0.19 11.47 -2.73
CA ASP A 71 -0.99 12.24 -1.76
C ASP A 71 -1.76 11.38 -0.72
N GLY A 72 -1.27 10.19 -0.36
CA GLY A 72 -1.97 9.24 0.51
C GLY A 72 -2.41 9.81 1.88
N PHE A 73 -1.84 10.95 2.30
CA PHE A 73 -2.21 11.65 3.53
C PHE A 73 -3.02 12.94 3.28
N VAL A 74 -3.25 13.32 2.02
CA VAL A 74 -4.07 14.49 1.62
C VAL A 74 -5.38 13.97 1.02
N HIS A 75 -6.28 13.49 1.87
CA HIS A 75 -7.45 12.69 1.48
C HIS A 75 -8.41 13.35 0.49
N TYR A 76 -8.37 14.68 0.36
CA TYR A 76 -9.20 15.47 -0.56
C TYR A 76 -8.45 15.90 -1.84
N SER A 77 -7.22 15.43 -2.08
CA SER A 77 -6.50 15.70 -3.31
C SER A 77 -7.24 15.11 -4.52
N SER A 78 -7.31 15.87 -5.63
CA SER A 78 -7.87 15.40 -6.91
C SER A 78 -7.02 14.25 -7.50
N ALA A 79 -5.74 14.18 -7.12
CA ALA A 79 -4.81 13.15 -7.57
C ALA A 79 -5.35 11.71 -7.40
N HIS A 80 -6.19 11.49 -6.39
CA HIS A 80 -6.77 10.16 -6.14
C HIS A 80 -7.72 9.70 -7.25
N ILE A 81 -8.34 10.63 -7.95
CA ILE A 81 -9.23 10.36 -9.08
C ILE A 81 -8.47 10.47 -10.40
N ASP A 82 -7.60 11.49 -10.54
CA ASP A 82 -6.84 11.74 -11.77
C ASP A 82 -5.85 10.61 -12.10
N ASP A 83 -5.28 9.98 -11.09
CA ASP A 83 -4.31 8.88 -11.26
C ASP A 83 -4.97 7.48 -11.22
N LEU A 84 -6.24 7.35 -10.83
CA LEU A 84 -6.93 6.06 -10.76
C LEU A 84 -6.85 5.24 -12.06
N PRO A 85 -7.10 5.81 -13.25
CA PRO A 85 -6.95 5.07 -14.51
C PRO A 85 -5.52 4.58 -14.74
N LYS A 86 -4.51 5.36 -14.34
CA LYS A 86 -3.09 4.99 -14.49
C LYS A 86 -2.72 3.79 -13.63
N HIS A 87 -3.17 3.78 -12.35
CA HIS A 87 -2.98 2.63 -11.46
C HIS A 87 -3.62 1.36 -12.03
N TYR A 88 -4.87 1.47 -12.49
CA TYR A 88 -5.57 0.35 -13.10
C TYR A 88 -4.87 -0.17 -14.36
N MET A 89 -4.47 0.73 -15.27
CA MET A 89 -3.77 0.37 -16.51
C MET A 89 -2.43 -0.29 -16.25
N PHE A 90 -1.66 0.16 -15.24
CA PHE A 90 -0.41 -0.47 -14.83
C PHE A 90 -0.64 -1.92 -14.39
N ILE A 91 -1.61 -2.15 -13.50
CA ILE A 91 -1.95 -3.51 -13.01
C ILE A 91 -2.47 -4.36 -14.17
N LYS A 92 -3.33 -3.81 -15.03
CA LYS A 92 -3.86 -4.51 -16.20
C LYS A 92 -2.76 -4.97 -17.15
N LYS A 93 -1.80 -4.11 -17.49
CA LYS A 93 -0.65 -4.47 -18.31
C LYS A 93 0.16 -5.64 -17.71
N LEU A 94 0.38 -5.64 -16.41
CA LEU A 94 1.07 -6.75 -15.72
C LEU A 94 0.28 -8.06 -15.83
N VAL A 95 -1.01 -8.03 -15.55
CA VAL A 95 -1.90 -9.21 -15.57
C VAL A 95 -1.98 -9.79 -16.99
N GLU A 96 -2.25 -8.95 -17.99
CA GLU A 96 -2.36 -9.38 -19.38
C GLU A 96 -1.03 -9.90 -19.96
N SER A 97 0.11 -9.46 -19.42
CA SER A 97 1.44 -9.96 -19.82
C SER A 97 1.88 -11.22 -19.07
N GLY A 98 1.10 -11.75 -18.13
CA GLY A 98 1.35 -13.06 -17.53
C GLY A 98 1.59 -13.08 -16.03
N LEU A 99 1.50 -11.95 -15.31
CA LEU A 99 1.56 -11.91 -13.84
C LEU A 99 0.48 -12.80 -13.23
N LYS A 100 0.83 -13.57 -12.19
CA LYS A 100 -0.08 -14.53 -11.56
C LYS A 100 -0.58 -14.12 -10.18
N HIS A 101 -0.01 -13.10 -9.58
CA HIS A 101 -0.39 -12.67 -8.23
C HIS A 101 -0.30 -11.15 -8.10
N VAL A 102 -1.42 -10.53 -7.81
CA VAL A 102 -1.56 -9.09 -7.58
C VAL A 102 -1.90 -8.85 -6.11
N VAL A 103 -1.07 -8.05 -5.46
CA VAL A 103 -1.30 -7.55 -4.10
C VAL A 103 -1.33 -6.04 -4.14
N VAL A 104 -2.37 -5.44 -3.59
CA VAL A 104 -2.51 -3.98 -3.51
C VAL A 104 -2.74 -3.55 -2.07
N LEU A 105 -2.09 -2.48 -1.66
CA LEU A 105 -2.35 -1.89 -0.35
C LEU A 105 -3.61 -1.03 -0.41
N GLY A 106 -4.62 -1.47 0.30
CA GLY A 106 -5.87 -0.77 0.56
C GLY A 106 -5.80 0.15 1.77
N SER A 107 -6.96 0.63 2.20
CA SER A 107 -7.08 1.54 3.34
C SER A 107 -8.43 1.39 4.03
N MET A 108 -8.46 1.61 5.34
CA MET A 108 -9.70 1.71 6.10
C MET A 108 -10.63 2.83 5.58
N HIS A 109 -10.10 3.85 4.91
CA HIS A 109 -10.89 4.93 4.31
C HIS A 109 -11.87 4.47 3.23
N GLU A 110 -11.73 3.25 2.73
CA GLU A 110 -12.69 2.59 1.83
C GLU A 110 -14.02 2.29 2.54
N ILE A 111 -13.97 1.99 3.83
CA ILE A 111 -15.15 1.67 4.64
C ILE A 111 -15.90 2.95 5.02
N GLY A 112 -15.16 4.04 5.29
CA GLY A 112 -15.73 5.25 5.86
C GLY A 112 -16.00 5.10 7.36
N PHE A 113 -17.00 5.83 7.88
CA PHE A 113 -17.42 5.69 9.26
C PHE A 113 -18.21 4.40 9.46
N TYR A 114 -17.81 3.60 10.43
CA TYR A 114 -18.46 2.35 10.78
C TYR A 114 -18.38 2.10 12.29
N GLU A 115 -19.50 1.73 12.90
CA GLU A 115 -19.58 1.33 14.29
C GLU A 115 -19.65 -0.19 14.40
N GLY A 116 -18.72 -0.78 15.16
CA GLY A 116 -18.62 -2.22 15.36
C GLY A 116 -17.35 -2.84 14.78
N SER A 117 -17.30 -4.16 14.80
CA SER A 117 -16.15 -4.90 14.27
C SER A 117 -16.14 -4.91 12.75
N ILE A 118 -14.97 -4.65 12.18
CA ILE A 118 -14.74 -4.63 10.73
C ILE A 118 -14.14 -5.96 10.29
N ASN A 119 -14.64 -6.48 9.16
CA ASN A 119 -14.11 -7.66 8.50
C ASN A 119 -14.16 -7.49 6.97
N GLU A 120 -13.80 -8.53 6.24
CA GLU A 120 -13.76 -8.53 4.77
C GLU A 120 -15.12 -8.22 4.11
N ASN A 121 -16.23 -8.52 4.78
CA ASN A 121 -17.59 -8.31 4.28
C ASN A 121 -18.19 -6.97 4.71
N THR A 122 -17.48 -6.17 5.52
CA THR A 122 -17.98 -4.86 5.95
C THR A 122 -18.22 -3.95 4.73
N PRO A 123 -19.41 -3.36 4.60
CA PRO A 123 -19.75 -2.51 3.45
C PRO A 123 -18.80 -1.31 3.33
N CYS A 124 -18.38 -0.99 2.11
CA CYS A 124 -17.60 0.19 1.81
C CYS A 124 -18.53 1.39 1.56
N ASN A 125 -18.31 2.46 2.35
CA ASN A 125 -19.02 3.73 2.21
C ASN A 125 -18.04 4.91 2.34
N PRO A 126 -17.07 5.04 1.41
CA PRO A 126 -16.03 6.06 1.49
C PRO A 126 -16.61 7.47 1.35
N ILE A 127 -16.07 8.41 2.13
CA ILE A 127 -16.53 9.80 2.18
C ILE A 127 -15.46 10.80 1.70
N THR A 128 -14.33 10.32 1.19
CA THR A 128 -13.26 11.16 0.66
C THR A 128 -12.82 10.68 -0.72
N PRO A 129 -12.28 11.54 -1.61
CA PRO A 129 -11.68 11.13 -2.88
C PRO A 129 -10.66 10.01 -2.72
N TYR A 130 -9.85 10.04 -1.66
CA TYR A 130 -8.90 8.97 -1.34
C TYR A 130 -9.58 7.61 -1.15
N GLY A 131 -10.57 7.53 -0.27
CA GLY A 131 -11.30 6.29 0.00
C GLY A 131 -12.09 5.81 -1.22
N ILE A 132 -12.72 6.74 -1.96
CA ILE A 132 -13.45 6.44 -3.20
C ILE A 132 -12.48 5.86 -4.25
N GLY A 133 -11.34 6.51 -4.50
CA GLY A 133 -10.35 6.06 -5.46
C GLY A 133 -9.77 4.68 -5.11
N LYS A 134 -9.44 4.45 -3.83
CA LYS A 134 -8.96 3.14 -3.35
C LYS A 134 -10.01 2.05 -3.53
N ASN A 135 -11.26 2.30 -3.12
CA ASN A 135 -12.35 1.32 -3.27
C ASN A 135 -12.67 1.03 -4.75
N ALA A 136 -12.63 2.04 -5.62
CA ALA A 136 -12.81 1.85 -7.05
C ALA A 136 -11.69 0.99 -7.66
N LEU A 137 -10.42 1.28 -7.33
CA LEU A 137 -9.28 0.46 -7.78
C LEU A 137 -9.42 -0.99 -7.28
N ARG A 138 -9.84 -1.20 -6.03
CA ARG A 138 -10.10 -2.54 -5.49
C ARG A 138 -11.07 -3.33 -6.35
N GLN A 139 -12.25 -2.78 -6.62
CA GLN A 139 -13.29 -3.45 -7.39
C GLN A 139 -12.84 -3.75 -8.82
N LEU A 140 -12.18 -2.79 -9.49
CA LEU A 140 -11.66 -2.96 -10.84
C LEU A 140 -10.58 -4.05 -10.90
N THR A 141 -9.65 -4.05 -9.92
CA THR A 141 -8.54 -5.02 -9.88
C THR A 141 -9.04 -6.42 -9.53
N GLU A 142 -9.98 -6.54 -8.60
CA GLU A 142 -10.62 -7.82 -8.24
C GLU A 142 -11.29 -8.47 -9.45
N MET A 143 -12.09 -7.69 -10.21
CA MET A 143 -12.75 -8.16 -11.42
C MET A 143 -11.74 -8.58 -12.49
N LEU A 144 -10.70 -7.76 -12.72
CA LEU A 144 -9.62 -8.06 -13.67
C LEU A 144 -8.91 -9.38 -13.32
N CYS A 145 -8.52 -9.56 -12.06
CA CYS A 145 -7.83 -10.75 -11.60
C CYS A 145 -8.71 -11.99 -11.72
N LYS A 146 -9.99 -11.90 -11.35
CA LYS A 146 -10.96 -12.98 -11.50
C LYS A 146 -11.13 -13.43 -12.97
N GLN A 147 -11.22 -12.49 -13.90
CA GLN A 147 -11.34 -12.78 -15.33
C GLN A 147 -10.11 -13.46 -15.92
N ASN A 148 -8.92 -13.23 -15.33
CA ASN A 148 -7.64 -13.75 -15.82
C ASN A 148 -7.08 -14.91 -14.98
N ASN A 149 -7.84 -15.43 -14.00
CA ASN A 149 -7.38 -16.47 -13.07
C ASN A 149 -6.08 -16.09 -12.34
N VAL A 150 -5.99 -14.85 -11.89
CA VAL A 150 -4.85 -14.28 -11.14
C VAL A 150 -5.23 -14.20 -9.67
N ILE A 151 -4.32 -14.55 -8.77
CA ILE A 151 -4.50 -14.41 -7.32
C ILE A 151 -4.59 -12.91 -7.00
N PHE A 152 -5.61 -12.54 -6.25
CA PHE A 152 -5.86 -11.16 -5.85
C PHE A 152 -5.84 -11.04 -4.34
N GLN A 153 -5.02 -10.13 -3.81
CA GLN A 153 -5.02 -9.76 -2.40
C GLN A 153 -5.14 -8.24 -2.27
N TRP A 154 -6.08 -7.82 -1.44
CA TRP A 154 -6.29 -6.43 -1.07
C TRP A 154 -6.02 -6.26 0.42
N LEU A 155 -4.84 -5.73 0.76
CA LEU A 155 -4.40 -5.57 2.14
C LEU A 155 -4.95 -4.26 2.70
N ARG A 156 -5.98 -4.33 3.54
CA ARG A 156 -6.62 -3.14 4.09
C ARG A 156 -5.86 -2.65 5.32
N GLY A 157 -5.02 -1.63 5.13
CA GLY A 157 -4.28 -1.00 6.22
C GLY A 157 -5.16 -0.11 7.10
N TYR A 158 -5.00 -0.24 8.42
CA TYR A 158 -5.65 0.60 9.43
C TYR A 158 -4.65 1.64 9.98
N TYR A 159 -4.68 1.93 11.28
CA TYR A 159 -3.78 2.92 11.87
C TYR A 159 -2.42 2.31 12.17
N ILE A 160 -1.43 2.61 11.33
CA ILE A 160 -0.05 2.13 11.47
C ILE A 160 0.74 3.18 12.22
N VAL A 161 1.43 2.79 13.30
CA VAL A 161 2.22 3.67 14.15
C VAL A 161 3.67 3.22 14.19
N GLY A 162 4.59 4.18 14.23
CA GLY A 162 6.03 3.93 14.16
C GLY A 162 6.65 4.59 12.95
N ASN A 163 7.99 4.48 12.81
CA ASN A 163 8.77 5.15 11.76
C ASN A 163 8.40 6.65 11.66
N SER A 164 8.40 7.35 12.80
CA SER A 164 7.89 8.72 12.97
C SER A 164 8.48 9.74 11.99
N LYS A 165 9.76 9.54 11.61
CA LYS A 165 10.46 10.41 10.65
C LYS A 165 9.78 10.53 9.28
N PHE A 166 9.03 9.51 8.87
CA PHE A 166 8.36 9.46 7.56
C PHE A 166 6.83 9.36 7.68
N GLY A 167 6.31 9.21 8.91
CA GLY A 167 4.88 9.08 9.17
C GLY A 167 4.18 10.42 9.34
N SER A 168 2.86 10.44 9.14
CA SER A 168 1.99 11.58 9.43
C SER A 168 0.86 11.22 10.40
N SER A 169 1.05 10.16 11.19
CA SER A 169 0.12 9.76 12.24
C SER A 169 0.06 10.82 13.36
N ILE A 170 -0.97 10.75 14.20
CA ILE A 170 -1.07 11.61 15.38
C ILE A 170 0.17 11.49 16.28
N PHE A 171 0.70 10.27 16.44
CA PHE A 171 1.91 10.01 17.22
C PHE A 171 3.14 10.66 16.59
N SER A 172 3.31 10.57 15.27
CA SER A 172 4.41 11.25 14.56
C SER A 172 4.35 12.76 14.76
N LYS A 173 3.14 13.36 14.72
CA LYS A 173 2.94 14.79 14.95
C LYS A 173 3.25 15.19 16.40
N ILE A 174 2.91 14.35 17.38
CA ILE A 174 3.25 14.59 18.80
C ILE A 174 4.76 14.55 18.97
N THR A 175 5.44 13.52 18.45
CA THR A 175 6.92 13.42 18.53
C THR A 175 7.60 14.62 17.88
N THR A 176 7.14 15.04 16.68
CA THR A 176 7.68 16.24 16.03
C THR A 176 7.47 17.50 16.89
N ALA A 177 6.28 17.66 17.48
CA ALA A 177 6.00 18.81 18.33
C ALA A 177 6.90 18.82 19.58
N GLU A 178 7.19 17.67 20.17
CA GLU A 178 8.14 17.51 21.28
C GLU A 178 9.56 17.88 20.85
N GLU A 179 10.03 17.39 19.72
CA GLU A 179 11.33 17.71 19.13
C GLU A 179 11.49 19.21 18.84
N GLU A 180 10.39 19.88 18.45
CA GLU A 180 10.30 21.33 18.26
C GLU A 180 10.21 22.12 19.58
N GLY A 181 10.19 21.45 20.74
CA GLY A 181 10.13 22.07 22.07
C GLY A 181 8.75 22.62 22.44
N LYS A 182 7.70 22.22 21.75
CA LYS A 182 6.32 22.60 22.09
C LYS A 182 5.91 21.96 23.41
N LYS A 183 5.39 22.74 24.34
CA LYS A 183 4.95 22.27 25.67
C LYS A 183 3.54 21.69 25.64
N GLU A 184 2.77 22.00 24.62
CA GLU A 184 1.37 21.59 24.47
C GLU A 184 1.12 21.12 23.03
N PHE A 185 0.26 20.12 22.89
CA PHE A 185 -0.21 19.61 21.61
C PHE A 185 -1.75 19.58 21.62
N PRO A 186 -2.45 20.23 20.66
CA PRO A 186 -3.89 20.21 20.59
C PRO A 186 -4.38 18.80 20.30
N PHE A 187 -5.23 18.28 21.19
CA PHE A 187 -5.78 16.94 21.09
C PHE A 187 -7.31 16.96 21.18
N THR A 188 -7.97 15.94 20.64
CA THR A 188 -9.39 15.72 20.83
C THR A 188 -9.68 15.17 22.23
N MET A 189 -10.95 15.05 22.61
CA MET A 189 -11.33 14.45 23.89
C MET A 189 -10.96 12.95 24.04
N GLY A 190 -10.35 12.35 23.04
CA GLY A 190 -9.87 10.96 23.09
C GLY A 190 -10.99 9.90 23.12
N GLN A 191 -12.18 10.24 22.67
CA GLN A 191 -13.34 9.33 22.70
C GLN A 191 -13.38 8.34 21.54
N ASN A 192 -12.61 8.60 20.48
CA ASN A 192 -12.56 7.72 19.33
C ASN A 192 -11.72 6.48 19.65
N GLN A 193 -12.24 5.33 19.28
CA GLN A 193 -11.51 4.06 19.34
C GLN A 193 -10.89 3.77 17.97
N TYR A 194 -9.61 3.42 17.98
CA TYR A 194 -8.85 3.10 16.78
C TYR A 194 -8.09 1.80 16.98
N ASP A 195 -7.99 1.01 15.92
CA ASP A 195 -7.19 -0.21 15.89
C ASP A 195 -5.78 0.14 15.37
N PHE A 196 -4.81 0.17 16.29
CA PHE A 196 -3.43 0.51 15.99
C PHE A 196 -2.56 -0.74 15.81
N ILE A 197 -1.68 -0.70 14.82
CA ILE A 197 -0.67 -1.70 14.60
C ILE A 197 0.72 -1.06 14.53
N ASP A 198 1.71 -1.72 15.14
CA ASP A 198 3.11 -1.32 15.02
C ASP A 198 3.61 -1.47 13.58
N TYR A 199 4.43 -0.51 13.13
CA TYR A 199 4.97 -0.44 11.78
C TYR A 199 5.74 -1.71 11.36
N ASP A 200 6.61 -2.23 12.23
CA ASP A 200 7.41 -3.42 11.92
C ASP A 200 6.55 -4.69 11.91
N ILE A 201 5.54 -4.74 12.78
CA ILE A 201 4.56 -5.84 12.81
C ILE A 201 3.73 -5.81 11.52
N PHE A 202 3.24 -4.65 11.11
CA PHE A 202 2.50 -4.49 9.86
C PHE A 202 3.35 -4.92 8.65
N ALA A 203 4.60 -4.45 8.57
CA ALA A 203 5.51 -4.84 7.49
C ALA A 203 5.73 -6.37 7.41
N LYS A 204 5.86 -7.05 8.57
CA LYS A 204 5.97 -8.51 8.64
C LYS A 204 4.69 -9.22 8.20
N GLN A 205 3.51 -8.69 8.56
CA GLN A 205 2.22 -9.23 8.12
C GLN A 205 2.04 -9.10 6.60
N VAL A 206 2.35 -7.92 6.04
CA VAL A 206 2.32 -7.71 4.58
C VAL A 206 3.29 -8.67 3.88
N ALA A 207 4.52 -8.80 4.37
CA ALA A 207 5.49 -9.75 3.80
C ALA A 207 5.00 -11.20 3.87
N ALA A 208 4.28 -11.58 4.93
CA ALA A 208 3.67 -12.90 5.05
C ALA A 208 2.54 -13.11 4.02
N ALA A 209 1.67 -12.12 3.85
CA ALA A 209 0.58 -12.16 2.88
C ALA A 209 1.10 -12.28 1.43
N VAL A 210 2.06 -11.44 1.06
CA VAL A 210 2.64 -11.40 -0.30
C VAL A 210 3.36 -12.70 -0.69
N THR A 211 3.91 -13.42 0.29
CA THR A 211 4.70 -14.65 0.05
C THR A 211 3.88 -15.94 0.13
N GLN A 212 2.56 -15.86 0.13
CA GLN A 212 1.66 -17.01 0.13
C GLN A 212 0.54 -16.82 -0.90
N SER A 213 -0.12 -17.92 -1.31
CA SER A 213 -1.18 -17.95 -2.32
C SER A 213 -2.47 -18.63 -1.84
N LYS A 214 -2.58 -18.92 -0.53
CA LYS A 214 -3.72 -19.65 0.04
C LYS A 214 -4.90 -18.76 0.35
N ASN A 215 -4.62 -17.52 0.77
CA ASN A 215 -5.62 -16.52 1.09
C ASN A 215 -5.66 -15.50 -0.03
N ASP A 216 -6.80 -15.32 -0.66
CA ASP A 216 -7.08 -14.27 -1.63
C ASP A 216 -8.25 -13.40 -1.17
N GLY A 217 -8.54 -12.32 -1.90
CA GLY A 217 -9.58 -11.37 -1.53
C GLY A 217 -9.08 -10.26 -0.59
N ILE A 218 -9.96 -9.78 0.27
CA ILE A 218 -9.66 -8.69 1.23
C ILE A 218 -9.06 -9.31 2.48
N ILE A 219 -7.91 -8.78 2.89
CA ILE A 219 -7.13 -9.21 4.06
C ILE A 219 -6.88 -8.00 4.98
#